data_b1499a63b289b9a56868407a6ec7f934
#
_entry.id   b1499a63b289b9a56868407a6ec7f934
#
_cell.length_a   1.000
_cell.length_b   1.000
_cell.length_c   1.000
_cell.angle_alpha   90.00
_cell.angle_beta   90.00
_cell.angle_gamma   90.00
#
_symmetry.space_group_name_H-M   'P 1'
#
loop_
_entity.id
_entity.type
_entity.pdbx_description
1 polymer ?
#
loop_
_entity_poly.entity_id
_entity_poly.type
_entity_poly.pdbx_seq_one_letter_code
_entity_poly.pdbx_strand_id
1 'polypeptide(L)'
;GTAESCTGGMLAQYLTMHPGSSQTYNFGFITYSNNSKVDILKIKKEYIEKYGAVSKEVCSAMALNLLKYKNIDISIAVSGIAGPDGGSIEKPVGLVHHALATKTHLIHKEIIYKGNRETIRKLTVETCLKLTLNEINKL
;
A
#
# COMPACT_ATOMS: atom_id res chain seq x y z
N GLY A 1 -1.34 10.57 -1.14
CA GLY A 1 -1.29 9.94 0.19
C GLY A 1 -0.94 8.48 0.15
N THR A 2 -0.41 7.93 1.27
CA THR A 2 0.01 6.53 1.36
C THR A 2 -0.67 5.79 2.52
N ALA A 3 -1.02 4.51 2.31
CA ALA A 3 -1.48 3.59 3.34
C ALA A 3 -0.57 2.36 3.35
N GLU A 4 0.36 2.34 4.29
CA GLU A 4 1.44 1.36 4.32
C GLU A 4 1.21 0.28 5.39
N SER A 5 1.49 -0.96 5.02
CA SER A 5 1.60 -2.08 5.97
C SER A 5 3.03 -2.61 5.96
N CYS A 6 3.38 -3.55 5.10
CA CYS A 6 4.70 -4.20 5.12
C CYS A 6 5.90 -3.27 4.85
N THR A 7 5.70 -2.12 4.24
CA THR A 7 6.76 -1.13 3.99
C THR A 7 7.04 -0.22 5.19
N GLY A 8 6.10 -0.10 6.15
CA GLY A 8 6.33 0.52 7.46
C GLY A 8 6.80 1.98 7.41
N GLY A 9 6.37 2.77 6.42
CA GLY A 9 6.76 4.17 6.23
C GLY A 9 7.83 4.38 5.17
N MET A 10 8.41 3.32 4.61
CA MET A 10 9.46 3.43 3.59
C MET A 10 8.95 4.13 2.33
N LEU A 11 7.71 3.90 1.90
CA LEU A 11 7.14 4.58 0.74
C LEU A 11 7.00 6.08 0.98
N ALA A 12 6.48 6.49 2.13
CA ALA A 12 6.41 7.89 2.53
C ALA A 12 7.80 8.54 2.60
N GLN A 13 8.79 7.83 3.14
CA GLN A 13 10.18 8.27 3.18
C GLN A 13 10.72 8.57 1.78
N TYR A 14 10.52 7.69 0.81
CA TYR A 14 10.98 7.91 -0.57
C TYR A 14 10.23 9.06 -1.25
N LEU A 15 8.93 9.19 -1.03
CA LEU A 15 8.14 10.30 -1.59
C LEU A 15 8.53 11.67 -1.01
N THR A 16 9.09 11.70 0.20
CA THR A 16 9.50 12.93 0.88
C THR A 16 11.02 13.18 0.84
N MET A 17 11.76 12.35 0.12
CA MET A 17 13.23 12.41 0.04
C MET A 17 13.75 13.70 -0.63
N HIS A 18 13.00 14.26 -1.55
CA HIS A 18 13.42 15.41 -2.34
C HIS A 18 12.80 16.73 -1.83
N PRO A 19 13.55 17.84 -1.89
CA PRO A 19 12.99 19.17 -1.62
C PRO A 19 11.77 19.44 -2.50
N GLY A 20 10.76 20.10 -1.95
CA GLY A 20 9.51 20.40 -2.66
C GLY A 20 8.43 19.34 -2.56
N SER A 21 8.71 18.19 -1.96
CA SER A 21 7.73 17.09 -1.79
C SER A 21 6.46 17.50 -1.03
N SER A 22 6.54 18.50 -0.16
CA SER A 22 5.39 19.06 0.56
C SER A 22 4.31 19.66 -0.33
N GLN A 23 4.62 19.96 -1.59
CA GLN A 23 3.65 20.43 -2.57
C GLN A 23 2.78 19.30 -3.15
N THR A 24 3.25 18.05 -3.07
CA THR A 24 2.60 16.90 -3.69
C THR A 24 2.22 15.79 -2.72
N TYR A 25 3.04 15.55 -1.69
CA TYR A 25 2.75 14.54 -0.69
C TYR A 25 2.08 15.17 0.54
N ASN A 26 0.84 14.77 0.80
CA ASN A 26 0.06 15.36 1.88
C ASN A 26 0.28 14.64 3.21
N PHE A 27 -0.03 13.35 3.28
CA PHE A 27 0.19 12.52 4.47
C PHE A 27 0.10 11.03 4.13
N GLY A 28 0.47 10.20 5.10
CA GLY A 28 0.29 8.76 5.04
C GLY A 28 0.02 8.14 6.38
N PHE A 29 -0.58 6.95 6.35
CA PHE A 29 -0.81 6.12 7.52
C PHE A 29 0.02 4.84 7.44
N ILE A 30 0.66 4.47 8.54
CA ILE A 30 1.26 3.16 8.73
C ILE A 30 0.26 2.32 9.50
N THR A 31 -0.56 1.56 8.78
CA THR A 31 -1.58 0.67 9.35
C THR A 31 -1.05 -0.75 9.39
N TYR A 32 -0.09 -1.00 10.27
CA TYR A 32 0.67 -2.24 10.32
C TYR A 32 -0.15 -3.40 10.88
N SER A 33 -0.90 -3.18 11.95
CA SER A 33 -1.81 -4.18 12.55
C SER A 33 -3.16 -4.23 11.84
N ASN A 34 -3.90 -5.33 12.04
CA ASN A 34 -5.28 -5.44 11.57
C ASN A 34 -6.20 -4.40 12.25
N ASN A 35 -6.01 -4.17 13.55
CA ASN A 35 -6.78 -3.17 14.29
C ASN A 35 -6.57 -1.77 13.73
N SER A 36 -5.33 -1.37 13.42
CA SER A 36 -5.08 -0.05 12.82
C SER A 36 -5.71 0.12 11.44
N LYS A 37 -5.83 -0.96 10.64
CA LYS A 37 -6.58 -0.93 9.39
C LYS A 37 -8.07 -0.64 9.60
N VAL A 38 -8.65 -1.23 10.64
CA VAL A 38 -10.06 -0.99 11.03
C VAL A 38 -10.23 0.42 11.59
N ASP A 39 -9.40 0.80 12.56
CA ASP A 39 -9.59 2.04 13.33
C ASP A 39 -9.27 3.29 12.51
N ILE A 40 -8.21 3.26 11.71
CA ILE A 40 -7.74 4.42 10.95
C ILE A 40 -8.35 4.46 9.55
N LEU A 41 -8.21 3.38 8.80
CA LEU A 41 -8.69 3.32 7.40
C LEU A 41 -10.15 2.87 7.29
N LYS A 42 -10.83 2.59 8.42
CA LYS A 42 -12.24 2.19 8.43
C LYS A 42 -12.54 0.96 7.56
N ILE A 43 -11.58 0.04 7.48
CA ILE A 43 -11.79 -1.24 6.81
C ILE A 43 -12.68 -2.09 7.70
N LYS A 44 -13.73 -2.66 7.15
CA LYS A 44 -14.63 -3.55 7.91
C LYS A 44 -13.87 -4.76 8.43
N LYS A 45 -14.01 -5.08 9.71
CA LYS A 45 -13.34 -6.20 10.36
C LYS A 45 -13.62 -7.51 9.63
N GLU A 46 -14.88 -7.71 9.21
CA GLU A 46 -15.32 -8.89 8.47
C GLU A 46 -14.60 -9.07 7.12
N TYR A 47 -14.13 -7.96 6.52
CA TYR A 47 -13.32 -8.01 5.29
C TYR A 47 -11.94 -8.62 5.56
N ILE A 48 -11.31 -8.20 6.66
CA ILE A 48 -10.02 -8.74 7.07
C ILE A 48 -10.16 -10.21 7.50
N GLU A 49 -11.22 -10.57 8.21
CA GLU A 49 -11.50 -11.94 8.61
C GLU A 49 -11.75 -12.86 7.42
N LYS A 50 -12.49 -12.39 6.42
CA LYS A 50 -12.84 -13.16 5.23
C LYS A 50 -11.67 -13.34 4.24
N TYR A 51 -10.95 -12.26 3.94
CA TYR A 51 -9.95 -12.25 2.87
C TYR A 51 -8.51 -12.27 3.39
N GLY A 52 -8.29 -11.95 4.68
CA GLY A 52 -6.99 -11.71 5.27
C GLY A 52 -6.46 -10.31 4.96
N ALA A 53 -5.56 -9.82 5.80
CA ALA A 53 -4.95 -8.50 5.62
C ALA A 53 -4.12 -8.40 4.33
N VAL A 54 -3.50 -9.50 3.90
CA VAL A 54 -2.76 -9.60 2.65
C VAL A 54 -3.69 -10.17 1.59
N SER A 55 -4.43 -9.29 0.94
CA SER A 55 -5.40 -9.64 -0.11
C SER A 55 -5.66 -8.44 -1.02
N LYS A 56 -6.16 -8.72 -2.22
CA LYS A 56 -6.62 -7.70 -3.17
C LYS A 56 -7.69 -6.81 -2.54
N GLU A 57 -8.66 -7.44 -1.89
CA GLU A 57 -9.82 -6.78 -1.30
C GLU A 57 -9.42 -5.78 -0.22
N VAL A 58 -8.58 -6.21 0.72
CA VAL A 58 -8.13 -5.34 1.81
C VAL A 58 -7.20 -4.25 1.30
N CYS A 59 -6.23 -4.56 0.44
CA CYS A 59 -5.32 -3.56 -0.12
C CYS A 59 -6.06 -2.50 -0.95
N SER A 60 -7.03 -2.92 -1.77
CA SER A 60 -7.88 -2.01 -2.53
C SER A 60 -8.73 -1.12 -1.62
N ALA A 61 -9.31 -1.69 -0.56
CA ALA A 61 -10.05 -0.92 0.44
C ALA A 61 -9.18 0.09 1.18
N MET A 62 -7.91 -0.25 1.47
CA MET A 62 -6.95 0.69 2.05
C MET A 62 -6.76 1.92 1.16
N ALA A 63 -6.53 1.73 -0.13
CA ALA A 63 -6.37 2.83 -1.08
C ALA A 63 -7.65 3.66 -1.22
N LEU A 64 -8.80 3.01 -1.45
CA LEU A 64 -10.09 3.69 -1.62
C LEU A 64 -10.51 4.48 -0.39
N ASN A 65 -10.27 3.96 0.80
CA ASN A 65 -10.64 4.65 2.04
C ASN A 65 -9.68 5.81 2.35
N LEU A 66 -8.39 5.68 2.02
CA LEU A 66 -7.46 6.80 2.12
C LEU A 66 -7.84 7.94 1.16
N LEU A 67 -8.30 7.62 -0.05
CA LEU A 67 -8.73 8.63 -1.03
C LEU A 67 -9.90 9.50 -0.57
N LYS A 68 -10.69 9.05 0.42
CA LYS A 68 -11.80 9.82 0.99
C LYS A 68 -11.35 10.99 1.86
N TYR A 69 -10.08 11.04 2.27
CA TYR A 69 -9.55 12.17 3.02
C TYR A 69 -9.39 13.38 2.11
N LYS A 70 -9.56 14.57 2.69
CA LYS A 70 -9.43 15.84 1.94
C LYS A 70 -8.03 15.99 1.35
N ASN A 71 -7.96 16.59 0.18
CA ASN A 71 -6.73 16.96 -0.51
C ASN A 71 -5.88 15.75 -0.93
N ILE A 72 -6.51 14.61 -1.23
CA ILE A 72 -5.86 13.47 -1.86
C ILE A 72 -6.50 13.23 -3.22
N ASP A 73 -5.69 13.31 -4.27
CA ASP A 73 -6.08 13.00 -5.65
C ASP A 73 -5.63 11.61 -6.07
N ILE A 74 -4.50 11.16 -5.53
CA ILE A 74 -3.95 9.81 -5.72
C ILE A 74 -3.63 9.22 -4.35
N SER A 75 -4.14 8.04 -4.08
CA SER A 75 -3.81 7.24 -2.90
C SER A 75 -3.12 5.94 -3.29
N ILE A 76 -2.08 5.56 -2.54
CA ILE A 76 -1.35 4.33 -2.76
C ILE A 76 -1.39 3.49 -1.49
N ALA A 77 -1.73 2.22 -1.62
CA ALA A 77 -1.75 1.28 -0.51
C ALA A 77 -0.92 0.04 -0.82
N VAL A 78 -0.32 -0.52 0.22
CA VAL A 78 0.42 -1.78 0.15
C VAL A 78 0.12 -2.66 1.34
N SER A 79 -0.04 -3.95 1.07
CA SER A 79 -0.16 -4.99 2.09
C SER A 79 0.55 -6.25 1.60
N GLY A 80 1.40 -6.84 2.43
CA GLY A 80 2.21 -7.98 1.97
C GLY A 80 2.94 -8.69 3.10
N ILE A 81 3.61 -9.78 2.72
CA ILE A 81 4.42 -10.64 3.58
C ILE A 81 5.88 -10.45 3.22
N ALA A 82 6.57 -9.61 4.00
CA ALA A 82 7.97 -9.30 3.74
C ALA A 82 8.94 -10.41 4.22
N GLY A 83 8.46 -11.32 5.07
CA GLY A 83 9.28 -12.41 5.62
C GLY A 83 10.23 -11.97 6.74
N PRO A 84 11.10 -12.90 7.24
CA PRO A 84 11.22 -14.30 6.77
C PRO A 84 10.03 -15.19 7.13
N ASP A 85 9.26 -14.84 8.17
CA ASP A 85 8.10 -15.58 8.66
C ASP A 85 6.79 -15.03 8.08
N GLY A 86 5.67 -15.68 8.42
CA GLY A 86 4.32 -15.22 8.11
C GLY A 86 3.76 -15.68 6.77
N GLY A 87 4.54 -16.44 5.99
CA GLY A 87 4.08 -17.03 4.74
C GLY A 87 3.32 -18.35 4.93
N SER A 88 2.51 -18.67 3.95
CA SER A 88 1.84 -19.97 3.79
C SER A 88 1.97 -20.46 2.35
N ILE A 89 1.48 -21.67 2.04
CA ILE A 89 1.45 -22.16 0.66
C ILE A 89 0.60 -21.24 -0.23
N GLU A 90 -0.54 -20.78 0.27
CA GLU A 90 -1.46 -19.92 -0.48
C GLU A 90 -0.99 -18.46 -0.53
N LYS A 91 -0.31 -18.00 0.53
CA LYS A 91 0.22 -16.64 0.65
C LYS A 91 1.70 -16.70 1.04
N PRO A 92 2.60 -16.94 0.09
CA PRO A 92 4.02 -17.13 0.37
C PRO A 92 4.69 -15.82 0.80
N VAL A 93 5.85 -15.94 1.45
CA VAL A 93 6.76 -14.80 1.67
C VAL A 93 7.09 -14.15 0.33
N GLY A 94 7.04 -12.84 0.28
CA GLY A 94 7.23 -12.05 -0.95
C GLY A 94 5.92 -11.66 -1.63
N LEU A 95 4.78 -12.26 -1.25
CA LEU A 95 3.48 -11.84 -1.77
C LEU A 95 3.15 -10.44 -1.27
N VAL A 96 2.94 -9.53 -2.22
CA VAL A 96 2.56 -8.15 -1.95
C VAL A 96 1.43 -7.72 -2.90
N HIS A 97 0.40 -7.14 -2.32
CA HIS A 97 -0.66 -6.43 -3.02
C HIS A 97 -0.38 -4.94 -3.02
N HIS A 98 -0.51 -4.33 -4.18
CA HIS A 98 -0.37 -2.89 -4.41
C HIS A 98 -1.71 -2.37 -4.93
N ALA A 99 -2.18 -1.26 -4.41
CA ALA A 99 -3.37 -0.61 -4.91
C ALA A 99 -3.11 0.90 -5.06
N LEU A 100 -3.50 1.44 -6.19
CA LEU A 100 -3.50 2.88 -6.45
C LEU A 100 -4.92 3.28 -6.83
N ALA A 101 -5.47 4.25 -6.12
CA ALA A 101 -6.81 4.77 -6.40
C ALA A 101 -6.74 6.25 -6.75
N THR A 102 -7.53 6.63 -7.74
CA THR A 102 -7.85 8.00 -8.12
C THR A 102 -9.36 8.22 -8.02
N LYS A 103 -9.84 9.43 -8.28
CA LYS A 103 -11.29 9.72 -8.30
C LYS A 103 -12.05 8.94 -9.38
N THR A 104 -11.37 8.43 -10.39
CA THR A 104 -11.99 7.81 -11.57
C THR A 104 -11.78 6.30 -11.65
N HIS A 105 -10.71 5.77 -11.06
CA HIS A 105 -10.40 4.35 -11.17
C HIS A 105 -9.49 3.82 -10.05
N LEU A 106 -9.40 2.50 -9.99
CA LEU A 106 -8.54 1.75 -9.08
C LEU A 106 -7.66 0.80 -9.89
N ILE A 107 -6.37 0.85 -9.63
CA ILE A 107 -5.38 -0.11 -10.16
C ILE A 107 -4.97 -1.03 -9.02
N HIS A 108 -4.94 -2.34 -9.29
CA HIS A 108 -4.40 -3.33 -8.36
C HIS A 108 -3.34 -4.18 -9.06
N LYS A 109 -2.25 -4.46 -8.34
CA LYS A 109 -1.24 -5.45 -8.73
C LYS A 109 -0.93 -6.39 -7.58
N GLU A 110 -0.80 -7.65 -7.90
CA GLU A 110 -0.29 -8.70 -7.04
C GLU A 110 1.06 -9.16 -7.57
N ILE A 111 2.07 -9.20 -6.73
CA ILE A 111 3.43 -9.61 -7.11
C ILE A 111 4.00 -10.47 -6.00
N ILE A 112 4.69 -11.53 -6.38
CA ILE A 112 5.50 -12.34 -5.46
C ILE A 112 6.96 -11.99 -5.74
N TYR A 113 7.55 -11.21 -4.84
CA TYR A 113 8.96 -10.83 -4.90
C TYR A 113 9.86 -11.93 -4.36
N LYS A 114 11.04 -12.06 -4.94
CA LYS A 114 12.11 -12.91 -4.43
C LYS A 114 13.12 -12.08 -3.66
N GLY A 115 13.68 -12.65 -2.60
CA GLY A 115 14.72 -12.00 -1.80
C GLY A 115 14.42 -12.03 -0.30
N ASN A 116 15.26 -11.32 0.45
CA ASN A 116 15.07 -11.14 1.89
C ASN A 116 14.05 -10.02 2.18
N ARG A 117 13.70 -9.85 3.44
CA ARG A 117 12.76 -8.82 3.91
C ARG A 117 13.07 -7.41 3.41
N GLU A 118 14.34 -7.02 3.43
CA GLU A 118 14.75 -5.68 2.98
C GLU A 118 14.53 -5.52 1.48
N THR A 119 14.94 -6.51 0.68
CA THR A 119 14.76 -6.52 -0.76
C THR A 119 13.28 -6.47 -1.15
N ILE A 120 12.44 -7.29 -0.51
CA ILE A 120 10.99 -7.32 -0.77
C ILE A 120 10.37 -5.95 -0.51
N ARG A 121 10.70 -5.31 0.62
CA ARG A 121 10.21 -3.97 0.97
C ARG A 121 10.67 -2.90 -0.03
N LYS A 122 11.93 -2.93 -0.47
CA LYS A 122 12.46 -2.00 -1.49
C LYS A 122 11.76 -2.18 -2.84
N LEU A 123 11.60 -3.41 -3.31
CA LEU A 123 10.90 -3.70 -4.57
C LEU A 123 9.41 -3.30 -4.50
N THR A 124 8.79 -3.45 -3.34
CA THR A 124 7.42 -2.97 -3.09
C THR A 124 7.33 -1.46 -3.30
N VAL A 125 8.23 -0.69 -2.69
CA VAL A 125 8.29 0.77 -2.84
C VAL A 125 8.54 1.16 -4.30
N GLU A 126 9.51 0.52 -4.97
CA GLU A 126 9.81 0.78 -6.38
C GLU A 126 8.58 0.58 -7.27
N THR A 127 7.82 -0.49 -7.04
CA THR A 127 6.57 -0.75 -7.78
C THR A 127 5.53 0.34 -7.53
N CYS A 128 5.37 0.79 -6.29
CA CYS A 128 4.45 1.89 -5.96
C CYS A 128 4.83 3.19 -6.68
N LEU A 129 6.12 3.55 -6.67
CA LEU A 129 6.61 4.74 -7.35
C LEU A 129 6.38 4.67 -8.86
N LYS A 130 6.65 3.51 -9.50
CA LYS A 130 6.38 3.29 -10.92
C LYS A 130 4.89 3.40 -11.25
N LEU A 131 4.01 2.83 -10.43
CA LEU A 131 2.56 2.95 -10.61
C LEU A 131 2.12 4.40 -10.53
N THR A 132 2.63 5.14 -9.54
CA THR A 132 2.31 6.56 -9.36
C THR A 132 2.77 7.40 -10.55
N LEU A 133 4.02 7.22 -10.97
CA LEU A 133 4.57 7.94 -12.10
C LEU A 133 3.78 7.69 -13.39
N ASN A 134 3.44 6.41 -13.65
CA ASN A 134 2.61 6.05 -14.80
C ASN A 134 1.23 6.67 -14.76
N GLU A 135 0.68 6.87 -13.57
CA GLU A 135 -0.64 7.50 -13.42
C GLU A 135 -0.57 9.01 -13.61
N ILE A 136 0.43 9.67 -13.03
CA ILE A 136 0.65 11.11 -13.19
C ILE A 136 0.86 11.47 -14.67
N ASN A 137 1.59 10.66 -15.43
CA ASN A 137 1.86 10.90 -16.84
C ASN A 137 0.61 10.77 -17.75
N LYS A 138 -0.54 10.32 -17.21
CA LYS A 138 -1.81 10.26 -17.94
C LYS A 138 -2.71 11.49 -17.67
N LEU A 139 -2.36 12.28 -16.65
CA LEU A 139 -3.08 13.49 -16.27
C LEU A 139 -2.64 14.67 -17.13
#